data_2380f26d48aa480a29c570bea46b100f
#
_entry.id   2380f26d48aa480a29c570bea46b100f
#
_cell.length_a   1.000
_cell.length_b   1.000
_cell.length_c   1.000
_cell.angle_alpha   90.00
_cell.angle_beta   90.00
_cell.angle_gamma   90.00
#
_symmetry.space_group_name_H-M   'P 1'
#
loop_
_entity.id
_entity.type
_entity.pdbx_description
1 polymer ?
#
loop_
_entity_poly.entity_id
_entity_poly.type
_entity_poly.pdbx_seq_one_letter_code
_entity_poly.pdbx_strand_id
1 'polypeptide(L)'
;GKPVMGILGEYDALSSLSQKAADPHKEPLKEGAPGHGCGHCALGTGALAAALAVKEYLIANKKDGTIIYFGCPAEEGAGSKQFMARAGMFDDVDFVYSWHPATKNTVECNHSNAIMGANFYFKGVASHAGATPYLGRSALGAVELMNVGCNYLREHMIPEARIHYAYIDAGGTAPNV
;
A
#
# COMPACT_ATOMS: atom_id res chain seq x y z
N GLY A 1 7.81 -1.05 -32.41
CA GLY A 1 6.71 -1.67 -33.16
C GLY A 1 5.48 -1.87 -32.31
N LYS A 2 4.36 -2.19 -32.92
CA LYS A 2 3.11 -2.56 -32.27
C LYS A 2 2.99 -4.09 -32.18
N PRO A 3 2.29 -4.67 -31.16
CA PRO A 3 1.69 -3.95 -30.03
C PRO A 3 2.74 -3.42 -29.04
N VAL A 4 2.35 -2.39 -28.27
CA VAL A 4 3.11 -1.90 -27.12
C VAL A 4 2.55 -2.56 -25.85
N MET A 5 3.37 -3.38 -25.22
CA MET A 5 3.01 -4.17 -24.05
C MET A 5 3.67 -3.60 -22.80
N GLY A 6 2.92 -3.42 -21.73
CA GLY A 6 3.44 -3.01 -20.42
C GLY A 6 3.52 -4.19 -19.45
N ILE A 7 4.55 -4.23 -18.63
CA ILE A 7 4.63 -5.10 -17.45
C ILE A 7 4.89 -4.25 -16.23
N LEU A 8 4.05 -4.39 -15.19
CA LEU A 8 4.18 -3.66 -13.93
C LEU A 8 5.01 -4.48 -12.93
N GLY A 9 5.96 -3.84 -12.28
CA GLY A 9 6.80 -4.43 -11.25
C GLY A 9 6.80 -3.57 -9.99
N GLU A 10 6.10 -3.99 -8.96
CA GLU A 10 6.17 -3.43 -7.61
C GLU A 10 7.45 -3.89 -6.92
N TYR A 11 8.05 -3.03 -6.07
CA TYR A 11 9.32 -3.34 -5.41
C TYR A 11 9.48 -2.71 -4.03
N ASP A 12 8.44 -2.09 -3.51
CA ASP A 12 8.44 -1.50 -2.17
C ASP A 12 8.27 -2.56 -1.06
N ALA A 13 8.56 -2.18 0.17
CA ALA A 13 8.51 -3.04 1.34
C ALA A 13 7.58 -2.46 2.40
N LEU A 14 7.01 -3.35 3.21
CA LEU A 14 6.14 -3.01 4.34
C LEU A 14 6.97 -2.58 5.56
N SER A 15 6.48 -1.58 6.28
CA SER A 15 7.11 -1.09 7.50
C SER A 15 7.12 -2.16 8.61
N SER A 16 8.20 -2.22 9.39
CA SER A 16 8.34 -3.07 10.56
C SER A 16 8.22 -4.58 10.30
N LEU A 17 8.46 -5.03 9.07
CA LEU A 17 8.44 -6.43 8.69
C LEU A 17 9.82 -7.01 8.35
N SER A 18 10.90 -6.41 8.89
CA SER A 18 12.24 -6.97 8.76
C SER A 18 12.27 -8.41 9.27
N GLN A 19 12.82 -9.31 8.47
CA GLN A 19 12.84 -10.74 8.76
C GLN A 19 14.10 -11.39 8.23
N LYS A 20 14.65 -12.32 9.00
CA LYS A 20 15.75 -13.18 8.59
C LYS A 20 15.28 -14.15 7.49
N ALA A 21 16.10 -14.29 6.45
CA ALA A 21 15.77 -15.16 5.34
C ALA A 21 15.68 -16.63 5.77
N ALA A 22 14.69 -17.35 5.25
CA ALA A 22 14.46 -18.77 5.47
C ALA A 22 14.27 -19.19 6.95
N ASP A 23 13.91 -18.25 7.83
CA ASP A 23 13.58 -18.54 9.21
C ASP A 23 12.05 -18.54 9.40
N PRO A 24 11.44 -19.63 9.89
CA PRO A 24 10.00 -19.72 10.12
C PRO A 24 9.55 -18.99 11.38
N HIS A 25 10.49 -18.56 12.22
CA HIS A 25 10.19 -17.80 13.43
C HIS A 25 10.34 -16.30 13.16
N LYS A 26 9.60 -15.49 13.92
CA LYS A 26 9.77 -14.04 13.86
C LYS A 26 11.15 -13.66 14.40
N GLU A 27 12.07 -13.36 13.49
CA GLU A 27 13.43 -12.94 13.81
C GLU A 27 13.84 -11.77 12.89
N PRO A 28 13.58 -10.53 13.30
CA PRO A 28 13.95 -9.37 12.49
C PRO A 28 15.47 -9.23 12.40
N LEU A 29 15.99 -8.96 11.20
CA LEU A 29 17.41 -8.58 11.04
C LEU A 29 17.72 -7.26 11.74
N LYS A 30 16.75 -6.35 11.76
CA LYS A 30 16.82 -5.07 12.44
C LYS A 30 15.40 -4.70 12.89
N GLU A 31 15.25 -4.48 14.19
CA GLU A 31 13.97 -4.10 14.79
C GLU A 31 13.41 -2.82 14.15
N GLY A 32 12.12 -2.83 13.83
CA GLY A 32 11.42 -1.72 13.21
C GLY A 32 11.77 -1.45 11.73
N ALA A 33 12.74 -2.17 11.13
CA ALA A 33 13.07 -1.98 9.72
C ALA A 33 12.02 -2.60 8.77
N PRO A 34 11.93 -2.13 7.52
CA PRO A 34 10.98 -2.68 6.55
C PRO A 34 11.37 -4.10 6.10
N GLY A 35 10.39 -4.83 5.59
CA GLY A 35 10.58 -6.16 5.03
C GLY A 35 9.53 -6.51 3.98
N HIS A 36 9.85 -7.50 3.14
CA HIS A 36 9.02 -7.91 2.02
C HIS A 36 7.94 -8.94 2.40
N GLY A 37 7.05 -8.57 3.31
CA GLY A 37 5.92 -9.41 3.71
C GLY A 37 4.88 -9.65 2.61
N CYS A 38 4.79 -8.76 1.63
CA CYS A 38 3.89 -8.88 0.47
C CYS A 38 4.55 -9.53 -0.76
N GLY A 39 5.87 -9.79 -0.72
CA GLY A 39 6.59 -10.47 -1.79
C GLY A 39 6.97 -9.60 -2.99
N HIS A 40 6.95 -8.26 -2.86
CA HIS A 40 7.29 -7.34 -3.95
C HIS A 40 8.76 -7.49 -4.42
N CYS A 41 9.66 -8.03 -3.60
CA CYS A 41 11.01 -8.40 -4.02
C CYS A 41 11.01 -9.44 -5.15
N ALA A 42 10.10 -10.41 -5.08
CA ALA A 42 9.91 -11.40 -6.15
C ALA A 42 9.11 -10.82 -7.32
N LEU A 43 8.08 -10.00 -7.03
CA LEU A 43 7.20 -9.39 -8.02
C LEU A 43 7.99 -8.51 -8.99
N GLY A 44 8.74 -7.53 -8.49
CA GLY A 44 9.52 -6.61 -9.31
C GLY A 44 10.58 -7.33 -10.16
N THR A 45 11.30 -8.27 -9.54
CA THR A 45 12.33 -9.05 -10.22
C THR A 45 11.74 -9.98 -11.29
N GLY A 46 10.65 -10.67 -10.98
CA GLY A 46 9.96 -11.56 -11.92
C GLY A 46 9.35 -10.80 -13.10
N ALA A 47 8.76 -9.64 -12.85
CA ALA A 47 8.24 -8.75 -13.90
C ALA A 47 9.36 -8.27 -14.84
N LEU A 48 10.54 -7.90 -14.31
CA LEU A 48 11.70 -7.53 -15.12
C LEU A 48 12.20 -8.71 -15.95
N ALA A 49 12.31 -9.90 -15.35
CA ALA A 49 12.72 -11.10 -16.07
C ALA A 49 11.75 -11.44 -17.22
N ALA A 50 10.44 -11.31 -16.98
CA ALA A 50 9.42 -11.51 -18.01
C ALA A 50 9.55 -10.49 -19.15
N ALA A 51 9.79 -9.21 -18.85
CA ALA A 51 10.03 -8.19 -19.87
C ALA A 51 11.25 -8.50 -20.74
N LEU A 52 12.34 -8.94 -20.12
CA LEU A 52 13.55 -9.36 -20.83
C LEU A 52 13.29 -10.59 -21.71
N ALA A 53 12.59 -11.59 -21.21
CA ALA A 53 12.23 -12.79 -21.98
C ALA A 53 11.36 -12.46 -23.19
N VAL A 54 10.37 -11.57 -23.04
CA VAL A 54 9.54 -11.10 -24.17
C VAL A 54 10.39 -10.36 -25.20
N LYS A 55 11.29 -9.48 -24.75
CA LYS A 55 12.22 -8.78 -25.65
C LYS A 55 13.04 -9.77 -26.49
N GLU A 56 13.67 -10.73 -25.84
CA GLU A 56 14.49 -11.76 -26.53
C GLU A 56 13.65 -12.59 -27.50
N TYR A 57 12.42 -12.97 -27.10
CA TYR A 57 11.49 -13.69 -27.96
C TYR A 57 11.14 -12.90 -29.24
N LEU A 58 10.83 -11.62 -29.11
CA LEU A 58 10.51 -10.75 -30.25
C LEU A 58 11.69 -10.67 -31.23
N ILE A 59 12.92 -10.46 -30.71
CA ILE A 59 14.14 -10.40 -31.50
C ILE A 59 14.41 -11.74 -32.22
N ALA A 60 14.40 -12.85 -31.48
CA ALA A 60 14.72 -14.17 -32.03
C ALA A 60 13.71 -14.63 -33.12
N ASN A 61 12.46 -14.23 -32.99
CA ASN A 61 11.40 -14.60 -33.92
C ASN A 61 11.09 -13.52 -34.96
N LYS A 62 11.89 -12.45 -35.01
CA LYS A 62 11.71 -11.31 -35.94
C LYS A 62 10.27 -10.79 -35.92
N LYS A 63 9.69 -10.68 -34.72
CA LYS A 63 8.33 -10.16 -34.51
C LYS A 63 8.37 -8.70 -34.13
N ASP A 64 7.42 -7.96 -34.68
CA ASP A 64 7.17 -6.60 -34.23
C ASP A 64 6.55 -6.58 -32.83
N GLY A 65 6.83 -5.52 -32.10
CA GLY A 65 6.32 -5.27 -30.76
C GLY A 65 7.26 -4.39 -29.95
N THR A 66 6.73 -3.86 -28.87
CA THR A 66 7.48 -3.12 -27.86
C THR A 66 7.10 -3.65 -26.51
N ILE A 67 8.07 -3.90 -25.64
CA ILE A 67 7.85 -4.25 -24.24
C ILE A 67 8.40 -3.12 -23.37
N ILE A 68 7.60 -2.66 -22.42
CA ILE A 68 7.97 -1.63 -21.44
C ILE A 68 7.82 -2.24 -20.04
N TYR A 69 8.90 -2.19 -19.27
CA TYR A 69 8.86 -2.49 -17.85
C TYR A 69 8.58 -1.20 -17.06
N PHE A 70 7.51 -1.18 -16.28
CA PHE A 70 7.15 -0.09 -15.39
C PHE A 70 7.51 -0.44 -13.96
N GLY A 71 8.54 0.18 -13.42
CA GLY A 71 8.84 0.10 -11.98
C GLY A 71 7.82 0.90 -11.19
N CYS A 72 7.08 0.23 -10.30
CA CYS A 72 5.98 0.80 -9.53
C CYS A 72 6.37 0.92 -8.05
N PRO A 73 6.87 2.07 -7.57
CA PRO A 73 7.22 2.27 -6.17
C PRO A 73 5.97 2.53 -5.31
N ALA A 74 6.12 2.35 -4.00
CA ALA A 74 5.15 2.79 -2.98
C ALA A 74 3.70 2.33 -3.22
N GLU A 75 3.53 1.08 -3.64
CA GLU A 75 2.20 0.49 -3.79
C GLU A 75 1.49 0.41 -2.43
N GLU A 76 2.22 -0.03 -1.39
CA GLU A 76 1.71 -0.24 -0.03
C GLU A 76 1.33 1.06 0.71
N GLY A 77 1.77 2.20 0.24
CA GLY A 77 1.52 3.48 0.90
C GLY A 77 0.77 4.48 0.05
N ALA A 78 1.39 4.94 -1.02
CA ALA A 78 0.88 6.04 -1.82
C ALA A 78 0.10 5.58 -3.06
N GLY A 79 0.20 4.31 -3.45
CA GLY A 79 -0.45 3.81 -4.66
C GLY A 79 0.08 4.48 -5.93
N SER A 80 1.39 4.37 -6.20
CA SER A 80 2.07 5.14 -7.26
C SER A 80 1.45 5.00 -8.65
N LYS A 81 0.83 3.87 -8.97
CA LYS A 81 0.25 3.62 -10.29
C LYS A 81 -0.82 4.64 -10.68
N GLN A 82 -1.59 5.17 -9.72
CA GLN A 82 -2.54 6.25 -10.00
C GLN A 82 -1.85 7.55 -10.44
N PHE A 83 -0.67 7.85 -9.87
CA PHE A 83 0.12 9.01 -10.27
C PHE A 83 0.79 8.78 -11.63
N MET A 84 1.24 7.57 -11.91
CA MET A 84 1.78 7.17 -13.21
C MET A 84 0.71 7.29 -14.30
N ALA A 85 -0.51 6.81 -14.04
CA ALA A 85 -1.63 6.95 -14.95
C ALA A 85 -1.98 8.43 -15.19
N ARG A 86 -2.06 9.24 -14.13
CA ARG A 86 -2.33 10.68 -14.25
C ARG A 86 -1.23 11.43 -15.01
N ALA A 87 0.00 10.94 -14.98
CA ALA A 87 1.12 11.48 -15.74
C ALA A 87 1.15 11.02 -17.21
N GLY A 88 0.18 10.21 -17.65
CA GLY A 88 0.10 9.72 -19.04
C GLY A 88 1.09 8.59 -19.35
N MET A 89 1.70 7.95 -18.34
CA MET A 89 2.73 6.93 -18.59
C MET A 89 2.20 5.69 -19.32
N PHE A 90 0.88 5.47 -19.32
CA PHE A 90 0.24 4.32 -19.95
C PHE A 90 -0.50 4.66 -21.24
N ASP A 91 -0.52 5.93 -21.68
CA ASP A 91 -1.37 6.38 -22.79
C ASP A 91 -1.00 5.73 -24.13
N ASP A 92 0.28 5.42 -24.33
CA ASP A 92 0.80 4.79 -25.55
C ASP A 92 0.89 3.25 -25.46
N VAL A 93 0.35 2.63 -24.39
CA VAL A 93 0.42 1.19 -24.15
C VAL A 93 -0.89 0.52 -24.57
N ASP A 94 -0.80 -0.50 -25.42
CA ASP A 94 -1.99 -1.21 -25.91
C ASP A 94 -2.62 -2.10 -24.83
N PHE A 95 -1.80 -2.72 -23.96
CA PHE A 95 -2.24 -3.50 -22.80
C PHE A 95 -1.13 -3.67 -21.77
N VAL A 96 -1.53 -3.93 -20.54
CA VAL A 96 -0.61 -4.07 -19.39
C VAL A 96 -0.86 -5.39 -18.68
N TYR A 97 0.23 -6.08 -18.33
CA TYR A 97 0.23 -7.23 -17.43
C TYR A 97 0.77 -6.85 -16.07
N SER A 98 0.15 -7.42 -15.06
CA SER A 98 0.64 -7.42 -13.68
C SER A 98 0.53 -8.82 -13.12
N TRP A 99 1.30 -9.14 -12.08
CA TRP A 99 1.16 -10.37 -11.33
C TRP A 99 1.39 -10.08 -9.84
N HIS A 100 0.96 -10.96 -8.99
CA HIS A 100 1.21 -10.86 -7.56
C HIS A 100 1.46 -12.27 -6.98
N PRO A 101 2.46 -12.44 -6.08
CA PRO A 101 2.65 -13.71 -5.37
C PRO A 101 1.39 -14.13 -4.63
N ALA A 102 0.99 -15.38 -4.82
CA ALA A 102 -0.19 -15.97 -4.20
C ALA A 102 0.00 -17.47 -3.95
N THR A 103 -0.97 -18.10 -3.30
CA THR A 103 -0.92 -19.53 -2.97
C THR A 103 -1.29 -20.44 -4.13
N LYS A 104 -1.79 -19.88 -5.24
CA LYS A 104 -2.23 -20.62 -6.42
C LYS A 104 -1.80 -19.89 -7.69
N ASN A 105 -1.47 -20.66 -8.72
CA ASN A 105 -1.31 -20.12 -10.07
C ASN A 105 -2.70 -19.95 -10.70
N THR A 106 -3.09 -18.73 -10.97
CA THR A 106 -4.40 -18.40 -11.54
C THR A 106 -4.30 -17.14 -12.40
N VAL A 107 -5.27 -16.95 -13.29
CA VAL A 107 -5.54 -15.67 -13.95
C VAL A 107 -6.75 -15.08 -13.25
N GLU A 108 -6.57 -13.92 -12.65
CA GLU A 108 -7.64 -13.24 -11.95
C GLU A 108 -8.24 -12.13 -12.80
N CYS A 109 -9.57 -12.16 -12.92
CA CYS A 109 -10.37 -11.12 -13.56
C CYS A 109 -11.39 -10.56 -12.55
N ASN A 110 -10.92 -10.31 -11.33
CA ASN A 110 -11.74 -9.84 -10.22
C ASN A 110 -11.84 -8.31 -10.22
N HIS A 111 -12.88 -7.82 -9.54
CA HIS A 111 -12.97 -6.40 -9.19
C HIS A 111 -12.24 -6.16 -7.86
N SER A 112 -11.56 -5.04 -7.75
CA SER A 112 -11.00 -4.54 -6.49
C SER A 112 -11.86 -3.40 -5.94
N ASN A 113 -11.81 -3.21 -4.63
CA ASN A 113 -12.42 -2.05 -3.99
C ASN A 113 -11.61 -0.79 -4.30
N ALA A 114 -12.31 0.34 -4.46
CA ALA A 114 -11.65 1.63 -4.42
C ALA A 114 -11.12 1.90 -3.00
N ILE A 115 -10.00 2.60 -2.89
CA ILE A 115 -9.41 2.99 -1.62
C ILE A 115 -9.32 4.51 -1.49
N MET A 116 -9.60 5.01 -0.29
CA MET A 116 -9.40 6.40 0.09
C MET A 116 -8.78 6.44 1.48
N GLY A 117 -7.69 7.18 1.64
CA GLY A 117 -7.06 7.45 2.93
C GLY A 117 -7.20 8.93 3.31
N ALA A 118 -7.37 9.20 4.62
CA ALA A 118 -7.37 10.56 5.16
C ALA A 118 -6.66 10.59 6.52
N ASN A 119 -5.86 11.63 6.74
CA ASN A 119 -5.28 11.93 8.04
C ASN A 119 -6.10 13.01 8.73
N PHE A 120 -6.53 12.74 9.96
CA PHE A 120 -7.28 13.68 10.78
C PHE A 120 -6.39 14.19 11.90
N TYR A 121 -6.25 15.50 11.99
CA TYR A 121 -5.42 16.18 12.99
C TYR A 121 -6.30 16.90 13.99
N PHE A 122 -6.19 16.52 15.27
CA PHE A 122 -6.90 17.13 16.38
C PHE A 122 -5.94 17.93 17.26
N LYS A 123 -6.38 19.10 17.70
CA LYS A 123 -5.64 19.94 18.62
C LYS A 123 -6.47 20.15 19.87
N GLY A 124 -5.86 19.95 21.02
CA GLY A 124 -6.49 20.14 22.32
C GLY A 124 -6.03 21.42 23.02
N VAL A 125 -6.54 21.59 24.21
CA VAL A 125 -6.10 22.61 25.20
C VAL A 125 -5.65 21.88 26.45
N ALA A 126 -4.37 22.00 26.79
CA ALA A 126 -3.83 21.34 27.95
C ALA A 126 -4.33 21.99 29.25
N SER A 127 -4.59 21.17 30.26
CA SER A 127 -4.94 21.62 31.62
C SER A 127 -4.40 20.63 32.65
N HIS A 128 -4.26 21.07 33.88
CA HIS A 128 -3.86 20.21 34.99
C HIS A 128 -4.98 19.22 35.31
N ALA A 129 -4.76 17.94 35.07
CA ALA A 129 -5.77 16.88 35.17
C ALA A 129 -6.43 16.77 36.57
N GLY A 130 -5.67 17.03 37.65
CA GLY A 130 -6.18 16.96 39.02
C GLY A 130 -6.77 18.24 39.56
N ALA A 131 -6.38 19.41 39.03
CA ALA A 131 -6.79 20.71 39.58
C ALA A 131 -7.88 21.40 38.76
N THR A 132 -7.70 21.45 37.43
CA THR A 132 -8.55 22.24 36.55
C THR A 132 -8.89 21.51 35.23
N PRO A 133 -9.26 20.22 35.25
CA PRO A 133 -9.51 19.45 34.02
C PRO A 133 -10.61 20.06 33.15
N TYR A 134 -11.56 20.74 33.75
CA TYR A 134 -12.68 21.40 33.05
C TYR A 134 -12.27 22.58 32.15
N LEU A 135 -11.05 23.07 32.30
CA LEU A 135 -10.48 24.09 31.40
C LEU A 135 -9.81 23.46 30.16
N GLY A 136 -9.54 22.17 30.21
CA GLY A 136 -8.90 21.44 29.12
C GLY A 136 -9.86 21.03 27.99
N ARG A 137 -9.27 20.60 26.89
CA ARG A 137 -9.94 19.95 25.76
C ARG A 137 -9.05 18.82 25.27
N SER A 138 -9.50 17.59 25.44
CA SER A 138 -8.71 16.42 25.03
C SER A 138 -8.81 16.19 23.52
N ALA A 139 -7.69 16.32 22.82
CA ALA A 139 -7.58 15.93 21.42
C ALA A 139 -7.73 14.41 21.27
N LEU A 140 -7.16 13.63 22.19
CA LEU A 140 -7.28 12.17 22.18
C LEU A 140 -8.74 11.73 22.35
N GLY A 141 -9.48 12.33 23.29
CA GLY A 141 -10.90 12.04 23.48
C GLY A 141 -11.73 12.31 22.22
N ALA A 142 -11.40 13.38 21.47
CA ALA A 142 -12.06 13.68 20.20
C ALA A 142 -11.79 12.58 19.14
N VAL A 143 -10.57 12.08 19.04
CA VAL A 143 -10.20 10.99 18.13
C VAL A 143 -10.92 9.69 18.53
N GLU A 144 -10.98 9.38 19.81
CA GLU A 144 -11.70 8.20 20.32
C GLU A 144 -13.18 8.26 19.98
N LEU A 145 -13.83 9.41 20.19
CA LEU A 145 -15.24 9.60 19.82
C LEU A 145 -15.45 9.42 18.30
N MET A 146 -14.56 9.95 17.47
CA MET A 146 -14.62 9.73 16.02
C MET A 146 -14.51 8.23 15.68
N ASN A 147 -13.60 7.50 16.32
CA ASN A 147 -13.43 6.07 16.09
C ASN A 147 -14.66 5.26 16.53
N VAL A 148 -15.27 5.63 17.65
CA VAL A 148 -16.55 5.06 18.10
C VAL A 148 -17.64 5.33 17.06
N GLY A 149 -17.73 6.56 16.55
CA GLY A 149 -18.66 6.92 15.46
C GLY A 149 -18.45 6.08 14.19
N CYS A 150 -17.20 5.84 13.79
CA CYS A 150 -16.88 4.94 12.67
C CYS A 150 -17.37 3.51 12.92
N ASN A 151 -17.27 3.01 14.15
CA ASN A 151 -17.74 1.67 14.49
C ASN A 151 -19.28 1.55 14.38
N TYR A 152 -20.01 2.55 14.82
CA TYR A 152 -21.48 2.61 14.63
C TYR A 152 -21.86 2.74 13.14
N LEU A 153 -21.09 3.50 12.35
CA LEU A 153 -21.34 3.63 10.92
C LEU A 153 -21.24 2.30 10.18
N ARG A 154 -20.44 1.34 10.66
CA ARG A 154 -20.27 0.01 10.03
C ARG A 154 -21.59 -0.74 9.85
N GLU A 155 -22.55 -0.53 10.76
CA GLU A 155 -23.89 -1.14 10.67
C GLU A 155 -24.68 -0.67 9.44
N HIS A 156 -24.39 0.54 8.96
CA HIS A 156 -25.12 1.20 7.89
C HIS A 156 -24.40 1.23 6.53
N MET A 157 -23.23 0.59 6.47
CA MET A 157 -22.42 0.53 5.24
C MET A 157 -22.88 -0.63 4.35
N ILE A 158 -22.70 -0.48 3.05
CA ILE A 158 -22.88 -1.59 2.11
C ILE A 158 -21.86 -2.72 2.41
N PRO A 159 -22.21 -3.99 2.13
CA PRO A 159 -21.36 -5.14 2.47
C PRO A 159 -19.95 -5.09 1.88
N GLU A 160 -19.77 -4.42 0.75
CA GLU A 160 -18.49 -4.26 0.04
C GLU A 160 -17.58 -3.20 0.65
N ALA A 161 -18.13 -2.25 1.42
CA ALA A 161 -17.36 -1.17 2.03
C ALA A 161 -16.63 -1.60 3.30
N ARG A 162 -15.47 -1.00 3.55
CA ARG A 162 -14.64 -1.22 4.74
C ARG A 162 -14.12 0.10 5.25
N ILE A 163 -14.03 0.25 6.57
CA ILE A 163 -13.34 1.35 7.24
C ILE A 163 -12.31 0.75 8.19
N HIS A 164 -11.06 1.19 8.06
CA HIS A 164 -9.98 0.91 8.99
C HIS A 164 -9.36 2.21 9.46
N TYR A 165 -8.85 2.23 10.67
CA TYR A 165 -8.13 3.38 11.20
C TYR A 165 -6.94 2.94 12.06
N ALA A 166 -5.94 3.82 12.15
CA ALA A 166 -4.80 3.66 13.03
C ALA A 166 -4.45 5.02 13.64
N TYR A 167 -3.80 4.99 14.80
CA TYR A 167 -3.23 6.19 15.41
C TYR A 167 -1.82 6.39 14.83
N ILE A 168 -1.57 7.57 14.28
CA ILE A 168 -0.22 7.99 13.85
C ILE A 168 0.51 8.57 15.07
N ASP A 169 -0.22 9.36 15.86
CA ASP A 169 0.24 9.99 17.09
C ASP A 169 -0.95 10.10 18.05
N ALA A 170 -0.78 9.66 19.27
CA ALA A 170 -1.81 9.70 20.32
C ALA A 170 -1.40 10.57 21.51
N GLY A 171 -0.41 11.44 21.33
CA GLY A 171 0.14 12.31 22.36
C GLY A 171 1.32 11.72 23.12
N GLY A 172 1.67 12.34 24.22
CA GLY A 172 2.84 11.97 25.02
C GLY A 172 2.63 10.75 25.93
N THR A 173 3.68 10.35 26.62
CA THR A 173 3.68 9.21 27.55
C THR A 173 3.14 9.54 28.94
N ALA A 174 2.99 10.83 29.27
CA ALA A 174 2.44 11.30 30.55
C ALA A 174 1.02 11.82 30.32
N PRO A 175 -0.03 11.17 30.89
CA PRO A 175 -1.40 11.58 30.69
C PRO A 175 -1.67 12.92 31.37
N ASN A 176 -2.22 13.86 30.62
CA ASN A 176 -2.74 15.14 31.10
C ASN A 176 -3.91 15.54 30.21
N VAL A 177 -4.72 16.50 30.65
CA VAL A 177 -5.83 17.00 29.80
C VAL A 177 -5.30 18.14 28.92
#